data_21cc13ff1d529becbc20fe28c73a2633
#
_entry.id   21cc13ff1d529becbc20fe28c73a2633
#
_cell.length_a   1.000
_cell.length_b   1.000
_cell.length_c   1.000
_cell.angle_alpha   90.00
_cell.angle_beta   90.00
_cell.angle_gamma   90.00
#
_symmetry.space_group_name_H-M   'P 1'
#
loop_
_entity.id
_entity.type
_entity.pdbx_description
1 polymer ?
#
loop_
_entity_poly.entity_id
_entity_poly.type
_entity_poly.pdbx_seq_one_letter_code
_entity_poly.pdbx_strand_id
1 'polypeptide(L)'
;MKITALKSFPASRGLLVKIEADDGFYGWGEAGPSAWGRELAAQGMVTHFRELLLGRDPRNIGAFWQEMFRKGSGFDGGRVEMAAIAAIDLALHDLVAKSFGVPVYHLLGGKQRDFVPCFTPIVSPDAPNAVEVTRRMLAEGWQVLRLSMGGSEEKGLFEPRNSLALTAAGLIELRAAVGPEPVLGIDYHAMFTVAEAASFCQRLPPATLDFIEDPIHDGTPSAYRALRQMTEVPFAAGEAFTSKWDWLPYIEGDLLNLARIDIANVGGLTEAMKVAAWCEAHYIDMMPHLAISPLQTATIVHFAAAVPNFAWMEDRHRDFRLLLAGGESSYRPPDAELYPAHLEPEGVRWPVPTGPGLGVEVNEELLGQSYELAPAVPTRRRDGSLTI
;
A
#
# COMPACT_ATOMS: atom_id res chain seq x y z
N MET A 1 23.53 -13.13 -19.53
CA MET A 1 23.18 -12.31 -18.33
C MET A 1 23.28 -13.16 -17.08
N LYS A 2 24.11 -12.78 -16.14
CA LYS A 2 24.28 -13.41 -14.83
C LYS A 2 24.37 -12.33 -13.77
N ILE A 3 23.77 -12.54 -12.62
CA ILE A 3 23.84 -11.61 -11.48
C ILE A 3 25.28 -11.54 -10.96
N THR A 4 25.84 -10.35 -10.92
CA THR A 4 27.21 -10.09 -10.44
C THR A 4 27.24 -9.45 -9.06
N ALA A 5 26.21 -8.67 -8.70
CA ALA A 5 26.11 -8.04 -7.40
C ALA A 5 24.67 -7.93 -6.92
N LEU A 6 24.50 -7.99 -5.61
CA LEU A 6 23.30 -7.62 -4.88
C LEU A 6 23.74 -6.70 -3.74
N LYS A 7 23.26 -5.46 -3.76
CA LYS A 7 23.56 -4.41 -2.79
C LYS A 7 22.28 -3.98 -2.09
N SER A 8 22.36 -3.58 -0.83
CA SER A 8 21.23 -3.10 -0.06
C SER A 8 21.60 -1.86 0.75
N PHE A 9 20.69 -0.88 0.77
CA PHE A 9 20.93 0.43 1.34
C PHE A 9 19.74 0.82 2.23
N PRO A 10 19.90 0.88 3.56
CA PRO A 10 18.88 1.47 4.42
C PRO A 10 18.66 2.92 4.03
N ALA A 11 17.40 3.30 3.92
CA ALA A 11 16.96 4.66 3.60
C ALA A 11 15.94 5.13 4.64
N SER A 12 15.65 6.41 4.70
CA SER A 12 14.79 7.03 5.71
C SER A 12 13.37 6.46 5.79
N ARG A 13 12.94 5.72 4.76
CA ARG A 13 11.58 5.16 4.67
C ARG A 13 11.51 3.71 4.23
N GLY A 14 12.65 3.01 4.13
CA GLY A 14 12.66 1.62 3.69
C GLY A 14 14.07 1.09 3.43
N LEU A 15 14.17 -0.01 2.73
CA LEU A 15 15.42 -0.63 2.29
C LEU A 15 15.44 -0.68 0.78
N LEU A 16 16.37 0.04 0.15
CA LEU A 16 16.62 -0.06 -1.28
C LEU A 16 17.53 -1.24 -1.59
N VAL A 17 17.23 -1.98 -2.65
CA VAL A 17 18.02 -3.10 -3.16
C VAL A 17 18.35 -2.86 -4.61
N LYS A 18 19.65 -3.04 -4.97
CA LYS A 18 20.13 -2.99 -6.34
C LYS A 18 20.70 -4.35 -6.73
N ILE A 19 20.29 -4.86 -7.87
CA ILE A 19 20.84 -6.06 -8.51
C ILE A 19 21.55 -5.65 -9.79
N GLU A 20 22.80 -6.09 -9.98
CA GLU A 20 23.61 -5.82 -11.17
C GLU A 20 23.92 -7.12 -11.91
N ALA A 21 23.99 -7.06 -13.25
CA ALA A 21 24.30 -8.19 -14.11
C ALA A 21 25.61 -7.97 -14.92
N ASP A 22 26.18 -9.06 -15.46
CA ASP A 22 27.44 -9.08 -16.20
C ASP A 22 27.40 -8.38 -17.58
N ASP A 23 26.21 -8.06 -18.08
CA ASP A 23 25.96 -7.32 -19.32
C ASP A 23 25.72 -5.82 -19.12
N GLY A 24 25.88 -5.34 -17.86
CA GLY A 24 25.76 -3.92 -17.49
C GLY A 24 24.34 -3.47 -17.12
N PHE A 25 23.33 -4.33 -17.26
CA PHE A 25 22.00 -4.01 -16.76
C PHE A 25 21.94 -4.09 -15.24
N TYR A 26 21.06 -3.29 -14.66
CA TYR A 26 20.75 -3.30 -13.23
C TYR A 26 19.26 -3.02 -12.99
N GLY A 27 18.80 -3.40 -11.82
CA GLY A 27 17.44 -3.09 -11.39
C GLY A 27 17.38 -2.66 -9.92
N TRP A 28 16.42 -1.82 -9.61
CA TRP A 28 16.10 -1.34 -8.28
C TRP A 28 14.82 -1.95 -7.75
N GLY A 29 14.82 -2.25 -6.46
CA GLY A 29 13.64 -2.64 -5.70
C GLY A 29 13.67 -2.06 -4.29
N GLU A 30 12.54 -2.08 -3.61
CA GLU A 30 12.39 -1.49 -2.29
C GLU A 30 11.59 -2.42 -1.37
N ALA A 31 12.13 -2.68 -0.18
CA ALA A 31 11.38 -3.23 0.93
C ALA A 31 10.51 -2.14 1.53
N GLY A 32 9.25 -2.43 1.77
CA GLY A 32 8.22 -1.50 2.16
C GLY A 32 8.52 -0.65 3.39
N PRO A 33 7.71 0.38 3.62
CA PRO A 33 7.95 1.38 4.64
C PRO A 33 7.88 0.76 6.02
N SER A 34 8.96 0.85 6.74
CA SER A 34 8.93 0.54 8.14
C SER A 34 9.89 1.47 8.88
N ALA A 35 9.33 2.56 9.36
CA ALA A 35 10.06 3.54 10.17
C ALA A 35 10.49 3.00 11.56
N TRP A 36 10.53 1.68 11.76
CA TRP A 36 10.69 1.07 13.10
C TRP A 36 11.82 0.04 13.16
N GLY A 37 12.84 0.17 12.30
CA GLY A 37 14.02 -0.70 12.31
C GLY A 37 13.84 -2.04 11.60
N ARG A 38 12.72 -2.29 10.97
CA ARG A 38 12.49 -3.52 10.18
C ARG A 38 13.39 -3.58 8.96
N GLU A 39 13.71 -2.43 8.37
CA GLU A 39 14.60 -2.28 7.23
C GLU A 39 16.01 -2.81 7.53
N LEU A 40 16.53 -2.63 8.74
CA LEU A 40 17.82 -3.20 9.16
C LEU A 40 17.73 -4.72 9.29
N ALA A 41 16.60 -5.23 9.79
CA ALA A 41 16.37 -6.67 9.86
C ALA A 41 16.19 -7.26 8.44
N ALA A 42 15.44 -6.59 7.55
CA ALA A 42 15.30 -6.97 6.15
C ALA A 42 16.64 -6.93 5.40
N GLN A 43 17.54 -5.98 5.69
CA GLN A 43 18.89 -5.94 5.14
C GLN A 43 19.69 -7.20 5.49
N GLY A 44 19.57 -7.69 6.73
CA GLY A 44 20.16 -8.96 7.13
C GLY A 44 19.64 -10.13 6.29
N MET A 45 18.34 -10.17 6.01
CA MET A 45 17.72 -11.19 5.14
C MET A 45 18.17 -11.05 3.68
N VAL A 46 18.24 -9.84 3.12
CA VAL A 46 18.78 -9.60 1.77
C VAL A 46 20.22 -10.13 1.66
N THR A 47 21.05 -9.87 2.68
CA THR A 47 22.43 -10.38 2.75
C THR A 47 22.45 -11.91 2.77
N HIS A 48 21.56 -12.52 3.52
CA HIS A 48 21.43 -13.99 3.58
C HIS A 48 21.04 -14.59 2.22
N PHE A 49 20.10 -13.97 1.49
CA PHE A 49 19.65 -14.45 0.19
C PHE A 49 20.67 -14.24 -0.94
N ARG A 50 21.64 -13.36 -0.76
CA ARG A 50 22.63 -13.00 -1.78
C ARG A 50 23.26 -14.20 -2.48
N GLU A 51 23.72 -15.18 -1.70
CA GLU A 51 24.42 -16.37 -2.21
C GLU A 51 23.51 -17.28 -3.07
N LEU A 52 22.19 -17.15 -2.93
CA LEU A 52 21.22 -17.86 -3.78
C LEU A 52 21.16 -17.31 -5.20
N LEU A 53 21.49 -16.01 -5.37
CA LEU A 53 21.29 -15.30 -6.62
C LEU A 53 22.57 -15.14 -7.44
N LEU A 54 23.73 -14.96 -6.79
CA LEU A 54 25.00 -14.65 -7.48
C LEU A 54 25.37 -15.71 -8.53
N GLY A 55 25.83 -15.26 -9.70
CA GLY A 55 26.27 -16.08 -10.82
C GLY A 55 25.13 -16.74 -11.62
N ARG A 56 23.87 -16.53 -11.24
CA ARG A 56 22.70 -17.13 -11.87
C ARG A 56 21.98 -16.17 -12.81
N ASP A 57 21.11 -16.72 -13.63
CA ASP A 57 20.30 -15.97 -14.61
C ASP A 57 19.15 -15.25 -13.93
N PRO A 58 19.10 -13.89 -13.94
CA PRO A 58 18.05 -13.12 -13.27
C PRO A 58 16.66 -13.32 -13.85
N ARG A 59 16.50 -13.87 -15.04
CA ARG A 59 15.21 -14.11 -15.69
C ARG A 59 14.36 -15.18 -14.98
N ASN A 60 14.97 -15.98 -14.11
CA ASN A 60 14.28 -17.01 -13.33
C ASN A 60 13.63 -16.43 -12.04
N ILE A 61 12.94 -15.31 -12.13
CA ILE A 61 12.39 -14.54 -11.00
C ILE A 61 11.55 -15.43 -10.08
N GLY A 62 10.55 -16.13 -10.63
CA GLY A 62 9.68 -16.99 -9.83
C GLY A 62 10.40 -18.16 -9.14
N ALA A 63 11.49 -18.69 -9.73
CA ALA A 63 12.30 -19.73 -9.09
C ALA A 63 13.08 -19.14 -7.89
N PHE A 64 13.69 -17.97 -8.03
CA PHE A 64 14.36 -17.28 -6.92
C PHE A 64 13.39 -16.98 -5.78
N TRP A 65 12.17 -16.49 -6.12
CA TRP A 65 11.14 -16.26 -5.13
C TRP A 65 10.84 -17.52 -4.31
N GLN A 66 10.63 -18.66 -4.99
CA GLN A 66 10.35 -19.93 -4.32
C GLN A 66 11.53 -20.43 -3.47
N GLU A 67 12.76 -20.27 -3.95
CA GLU A 67 13.95 -20.69 -3.21
C GLU A 67 14.16 -19.83 -1.96
N MET A 68 13.99 -18.52 -2.05
CA MET A 68 14.08 -17.61 -0.89
C MET A 68 13.00 -17.95 0.15
N PHE A 69 11.76 -18.12 -0.29
CA PHE A 69 10.63 -18.40 0.59
C PHE A 69 10.70 -19.79 1.26
N ARG A 70 11.25 -20.80 0.57
CA ARG A 70 11.31 -22.19 1.04
C ARG A 70 12.64 -22.57 1.67
N LYS A 71 13.59 -21.66 1.74
CA LYS A 71 14.90 -21.92 2.30
C LYS A 71 14.85 -21.92 3.83
N GLY A 72 14.58 -23.07 4.37
CA GLY A 72 14.49 -23.30 5.80
C GLY A 72 13.51 -24.41 6.11
N SER A 73 13.46 -24.84 7.36
CA SER A 73 12.55 -25.88 7.82
C SER A 73 11.12 -25.37 8.11
N GLY A 74 10.87 -24.08 7.93
CA GLY A 74 9.58 -23.44 8.19
C GLY A 74 9.14 -22.54 7.04
N PHE A 75 7.83 -22.44 6.84
CA PHE A 75 7.20 -21.45 5.97
C PHE A 75 6.88 -20.20 6.79
N ASP A 76 7.90 -19.70 7.52
CA ASP A 76 7.59 -18.73 8.58
C ASP A 76 7.24 -17.37 8.05
N GLY A 77 7.68 -17.00 6.84
CA GLY A 77 7.34 -15.73 6.21
C GLY A 77 7.45 -14.55 7.19
N GLY A 78 6.43 -13.74 7.20
CA GLY A 78 6.35 -12.57 8.07
C GLY A 78 6.99 -11.34 7.44
N ARG A 79 6.67 -10.18 7.98
CA ARG A 79 6.94 -8.89 7.32
C ARG A 79 8.41 -8.64 6.97
N VAL A 80 9.35 -9.07 7.80
CA VAL A 80 10.78 -8.80 7.58
C VAL A 80 11.32 -9.63 6.41
N GLU A 81 11.04 -10.93 6.42
CA GLU A 81 11.48 -11.84 5.38
C GLU A 81 10.82 -11.53 4.05
N MET A 82 9.49 -11.36 4.05
CA MET A 82 8.73 -11.06 2.85
C MET A 82 9.09 -9.70 2.26
N ALA A 83 9.39 -8.69 3.08
CA ALA A 83 9.90 -7.41 2.61
C ALA A 83 11.26 -7.54 1.91
N ALA A 84 12.17 -8.38 2.43
CA ALA A 84 13.44 -8.66 1.76
C ALA A 84 13.25 -9.39 0.44
N ILE A 85 12.36 -10.40 0.40
CA ILE A 85 11.98 -11.10 -0.84
C ILE A 85 11.38 -10.14 -1.85
N ALA A 86 10.47 -9.25 -1.40
CA ALA A 86 9.84 -8.26 -2.27
C ALA A 86 10.86 -7.31 -2.90
N ALA A 87 11.79 -6.76 -2.11
CA ALA A 87 12.82 -5.86 -2.64
C ALA A 87 13.69 -6.54 -3.72
N ILE A 88 14.03 -7.81 -3.53
CA ILE A 88 14.79 -8.61 -4.50
C ILE A 88 13.91 -8.90 -5.73
N ASP A 89 12.66 -9.31 -5.54
CA ASP A 89 11.70 -9.59 -6.62
C ASP A 89 11.48 -8.37 -7.52
N LEU A 90 11.29 -7.19 -6.92
CA LEU A 90 11.13 -5.92 -7.65
C LEU A 90 12.39 -5.55 -8.41
N ALA A 91 13.57 -5.68 -7.80
CA ALA A 91 14.84 -5.40 -8.47
C ALA A 91 15.09 -6.36 -9.65
N LEU A 92 14.69 -7.62 -9.53
CA LEU A 92 14.76 -8.58 -10.63
C LEU A 92 13.80 -8.23 -11.76
N HIS A 93 12.55 -7.84 -11.45
CA HIS A 93 11.60 -7.39 -12.46
C HIS A 93 12.09 -6.15 -13.20
N ASP A 94 12.62 -5.15 -12.50
CA ASP A 94 13.18 -3.94 -13.11
C ASP A 94 14.37 -4.26 -14.02
N LEU A 95 15.34 -5.06 -13.53
CA LEU A 95 16.51 -5.50 -14.30
C LEU A 95 16.10 -6.25 -15.57
N VAL A 96 15.24 -7.25 -15.45
CA VAL A 96 14.81 -8.09 -16.58
C VAL A 96 14.02 -7.28 -17.60
N ALA A 97 13.12 -6.41 -17.16
CA ALA A 97 12.36 -5.53 -18.06
C ALA A 97 13.27 -4.55 -18.80
N LYS A 98 14.26 -3.94 -18.12
CA LYS A 98 15.29 -3.11 -18.74
C LYS A 98 16.10 -3.89 -19.78
N SER A 99 16.50 -5.13 -19.49
CA SER A 99 17.25 -5.96 -20.41
C SER A 99 16.47 -6.34 -21.69
N PHE A 100 15.16 -6.39 -21.61
CA PHE A 100 14.28 -6.60 -22.78
C PHE A 100 13.85 -5.29 -23.47
N GLY A 101 14.18 -4.14 -22.89
CA GLY A 101 13.76 -2.84 -23.41
C GLY A 101 12.27 -2.57 -23.27
N VAL A 102 11.60 -3.18 -22.28
CA VAL A 102 10.14 -3.09 -22.08
C VAL A 102 9.80 -2.61 -20.65
N PRO A 103 8.63 -1.98 -20.46
CA PRO A 103 8.10 -1.70 -19.12
C PRO A 103 7.82 -2.98 -18.33
N VAL A 104 7.88 -2.91 -16.98
CA VAL A 104 7.66 -4.09 -16.10
C VAL A 104 6.31 -4.75 -16.33
N TYR A 105 5.24 -4.00 -16.59
CA TYR A 105 3.92 -4.61 -16.82
C TYR A 105 3.87 -5.59 -18.02
N HIS A 106 4.80 -5.50 -18.96
CA HIS A 106 4.91 -6.49 -20.05
C HIS A 106 5.35 -7.87 -19.53
N LEU A 107 6.14 -7.92 -18.47
CA LEU A 107 6.48 -9.19 -17.80
C LEU A 107 5.30 -9.77 -17.03
N LEU A 108 4.29 -8.95 -16.73
CA LEU A 108 3.08 -9.32 -15.98
C LEU A 108 1.88 -9.67 -16.88
N GLY A 109 2.07 -9.70 -18.20
CA GLY A 109 1.01 -10.04 -19.17
C GLY A 109 0.52 -8.88 -20.05
N GLY A 110 1.09 -7.69 -19.88
CA GLY A 110 0.72 -6.49 -20.66
C GLY A 110 -0.29 -5.60 -19.94
N LYS A 111 -0.63 -4.46 -20.55
CA LYS A 111 -1.50 -3.47 -19.91
C LYS A 111 -2.99 -3.68 -20.22
N GLN A 112 -3.83 -3.47 -19.22
CA GLN A 112 -5.29 -3.45 -19.30
C GLN A 112 -5.85 -2.01 -19.43
N ARG A 113 -5.04 -0.98 -19.10
CA ARG A 113 -5.46 0.44 -19.06
C ARG A 113 -4.34 1.38 -19.44
N ASP A 114 -4.68 2.61 -19.79
CA ASP A 114 -3.71 3.65 -20.19
C ASP A 114 -3.32 4.57 -19.03
N PHE A 115 -4.14 4.63 -17.98
CA PHE A 115 -3.87 5.36 -16.75
C PHE A 115 -4.42 4.61 -15.53
N VAL A 116 -3.84 4.86 -14.36
CA VAL A 116 -4.26 4.27 -13.09
C VAL A 116 -5.17 5.26 -12.36
N PRO A 117 -6.43 4.90 -12.07
CA PRO A 117 -7.31 5.73 -11.26
C PRO A 117 -6.86 5.69 -9.79
N CYS A 118 -7.06 6.80 -9.07
CA CYS A 118 -6.56 6.95 -7.73
C CYS A 118 -7.65 7.35 -6.74
N PHE A 119 -7.41 7.04 -5.47
CA PHE A 119 -8.06 7.68 -4.35
C PHE A 119 -7.02 8.46 -3.54
N THR A 120 -7.51 9.40 -2.73
CA THR A 120 -6.63 10.16 -1.86
C THR A 120 -7.17 10.20 -0.44
N PRO A 121 -6.29 10.03 0.58
CA PRO A 121 -6.67 10.25 1.96
C PRO A 121 -6.96 11.75 2.19
N ILE A 122 -7.99 12.03 2.98
CA ILE A 122 -8.36 13.38 3.38
C ILE A 122 -8.57 13.47 4.90
N VAL A 123 -9.02 14.63 5.36
CA VAL A 123 -9.31 14.89 6.77
C VAL A 123 -10.39 13.98 7.34
N SER A 124 -10.48 13.95 8.65
CA SER A 124 -11.56 13.25 9.34
C SER A 124 -12.92 13.95 9.07
N PRO A 125 -14.03 13.20 9.02
CA PRO A 125 -15.36 13.77 8.70
C PRO A 125 -15.91 14.71 9.78
N ASP A 126 -15.41 14.63 11.02
CA ASP A 126 -15.74 15.53 12.11
C ASP A 126 -14.85 16.79 12.17
N ALA A 127 -13.91 16.95 11.23
CA ALA A 127 -13.13 18.18 11.13
C ALA A 127 -14.04 19.36 10.73
N PRO A 128 -13.86 20.56 11.34
CA PRO A 128 -14.72 21.71 11.09
C PRO A 128 -14.84 22.14 9.64
N ASN A 129 -13.85 21.82 8.82
CA ASN A 129 -13.77 22.14 7.39
C ASN A 129 -13.91 20.91 6.47
N ALA A 130 -14.36 19.76 6.98
CA ALA A 130 -14.44 18.51 6.21
C ALA A 130 -15.24 18.67 4.90
N VAL A 131 -16.40 19.33 4.95
CA VAL A 131 -17.24 19.57 3.77
C VAL A 131 -16.52 20.47 2.76
N GLU A 132 -15.88 21.53 3.21
CA GLU A 132 -15.14 22.44 2.33
C GLU A 132 -13.99 21.74 1.62
N VAL A 133 -13.14 21.05 2.39
CA VAL A 133 -12.00 20.27 1.84
C VAL A 133 -12.49 19.25 0.84
N THR A 134 -13.53 18.48 1.17
CA THR A 134 -14.10 17.48 0.26
C THR A 134 -14.59 18.11 -1.04
N ARG A 135 -15.34 19.21 -0.99
CA ARG A 135 -15.81 19.91 -2.20
C ARG A 135 -14.66 20.45 -3.05
N ARG A 136 -13.59 20.93 -2.44
CA ARG A 136 -12.39 21.37 -3.16
C ARG A 136 -11.71 20.19 -3.87
N MET A 137 -11.55 19.05 -3.19
CA MET A 137 -10.99 17.84 -3.81
C MET A 137 -11.83 17.36 -5.00
N LEU A 138 -13.15 17.36 -4.85
CA LEU A 138 -14.07 17.04 -5.96
C LEU A 138 -13.92 18.01 -7.14
N ALA A 139 -13.76 19.32 -6.86
CA ALA A 139 -13.52 20.32 -7.89
C ALA A 139 -12.17 20.17 -8.61
N GLU A 140 -11.14 19.58 -7.96
CA GLU A 140 -9.87 19.21 -8.56
C GLU A 140 -9.97 17.92 -9.42
N GLY A 141 -11.13 17.23 -9.41
CA GLY A 141 -11.39 16.04 -10.22
C GLY A 141 -11.30 14.71 -9.48
N TRP A 142 -11.05 14.71 -8.16
CA TRP A 142 -11.10 13.51 -7.36
C TRP A 142 -12.52 12.95 -7.31
N GLN A 143 -12.64 11.63 -7.48
CA GLN A 143 -13.93 10.94 -7.40
C GLN A 143 -14.00 10.00 -6.21
N VAL A 144 -12.87 9.62 -5.66
CA VAL A 144 -12.75 8.69 -4.55
C VAL A 144 -11.91 9.31 -3.44
N LEU A 145 -12.49 9.41 -2.25
CA LEU A 145 -11.89 10.06 -1.11
C LEU A 145 -11.94 9.13 0.11
N ARG A 146 -10.79 8.91 0.74
CA ARG A 146 -10.72 8.11 1.96
C ARG A 146 -10.51 9.04 3.16
N LEU A 147 -11.50 9.09 4.03
CA LEU A 147 -11.44 9.88 5.24
C LEU A 147 -10.58 9.18 6.31
N SER A 148 -9.97 9.96 7.17
CA SER A 148 -9.34 9.45 8.38
C SER A 148 -10.38 9.29 9.48
N MET A 149 -10.13 8.40 10.46
CA MET A 149 -10.99 8.29 11.63
C MET A 149 -11.06 9.59 12.40
N GLY A 150 -12.23 9.91 12.96
CA GLY A 150 -12.49 11.08 13.79
C GLY A 150 -12.35 10.82 15.28
N GLY A 151 -12.59 11.88 16.08
CA GLY A 151 -12.62 11.82 17.54
C GLY A 151 -11.26 11.70 18.22
N SER A 152 -10.17 11.95 17.51
CA SER A 152 -8.82 12.02 18.08
C SER A 152 -8.54 13.45 18.55
N GLU A 153 -8.72 13.72 19.83
CA GLU A 153 -8.47 15.03 20.44
C GLU A 153 -6.98 15.25 20.77
N GLU A 154 -6.23 14.17 20.99
CA GLU A 154 -4.84 14.18 21.39
C GLU A 154 -4.03 13.10 20.67
N LYS A 155 -2.80 13.44 20.26
CA LYS A 155 -1.90 12.49 19.60
C LYS A 155 -1.57 11.31 20.51
N GLY A 156 -1.84 10.09 20.04
CA GLY A 156 -1.59 8.85 20.79
C GLY A 156 -2.72 8.46 21.75
N LEU A 157 -3.86 9.20 21.73
CA LEU A 157 -5.07 8.87 22.47
C LEU A 157 -6.20 8.52 21.51
N PHE A 158 -6.87 7.40 21.76
CA PHE A 158 -8.04 6.97 21.00
C PHE A 158 -9.12 6.40 21.92
N GLU A 159 -10.30 7.02 21.88
CA GLU A 159 -11.49 6.61 22.60
C GLU A 159 -12.57 6.13 21.62
N PRO A 160 -12.77 4.81 21.46
CA PRO A 160 -13.68 4.26 20.44
C PRO A 160 -15.09 4.87 20.50
N ARG A 161 -15.68 5.01 21.69
CA ARG A 161 -17.04 5.54 21.84
C ARG A 161 -17.19 6.98 21.33
N ASN A 162 -16.19 7.82 21.57
CA ASN A 162 -16.17 9.19 21.10
C ASN A 162 -16.01 9.22 19.56
N SER A 163 -15.03 8.46 19.07
CA SER A 163 -14.78 8.32 17.65
C SER A 163 -16.02 7.85 16.88
N LEU A 164 -16.68 6.77 17.33
CA LEU A 164 -17.89 6.24 16.70
C LEU A 164 -18.98 7.30 16.48
N ALA A 165 -19.23 8.11 17.51
CA ALA A 165 -20.31 9.09 17.47
C ALA A 165 -19.99 10.27 16.56
N LEU A 166 -18.80 10.86 16.72
CA LEU A 166 -18.38 12.04 15.96
C LEU A 166 -18.16 11.71 14.48
N THR A 167 -17.49 10.61 14.21
CA THR A 167 -17.22 10.18 12.83
C THR A 167 -18.50 9.84 12.07
N ALA A 168 -19.44 9.11 12.69
CA ALA A 168 -20.71 8.78 12.04
C ALA A 168 -21.55 10.04 11.75
N ALA A 169 -21.62 10.98 12.70
CA ALA A 169 -22.34 12.24 12.49
C ALA A 169 -21.71 13.06 11.35
N GLY A 170 -20.37 13.20 11.35
CA GLY A 170 -19.68 13.92 10.29
C GLY A 170 -19.82 13.28 8.90
N LEU A 171 -19.81 11.94 8.81
CA LEU A 171 -20.05 11.23 7.54
C LEU A 171 -21.46 11.46 6.99
N ILE A 172 -22.48 11.46 7.85
CA ILE A 172 -23.87 11.73 7.45
C ILE A 172 -23.98 13.15 6.90
N GLU A 173 -23.41 14.13 7.61
CA GLU A 173 -23.39 15.53 7.17
C GLU A 173 -22.62 15.68 5.85
N LEU A 174 -21.44 15.06 5.76
CA LEU A 174 -20.59 15.12 4.58
C LEU A 174 -21.31 14.53 3.35
N ARG A 175 -21.90 13.34 3.47
CA ARG A 175 -22.65 12.70 2.39
C ARG A 175 -23.84 13.56 1.94
N ALA A 176 -24.57 14.15 2.87
CA ALA A 176 -25.65 15.07 2.57
C ALA A 176 -25.16 16.32 1.81
N ALA A 177 -23.98 16.80 2.13
CA ALA A 177 -23.38 18.01 1.52
C ALA A 177 -22.80 17.79 0.12
N VAL A 178 -22.28 16.59 -0.19
CA VAL A 178 -21.59 16.28 -1.46
C VAL A 178 -22.42 15.44 -2.42
N GLY A 179 -23.54 14.86 -1.96
CA GLY A 179 -24.42 14.02 -2.79
C GLY A 179 -23.91 12.58 -2.94
N PRO A 180 -24.59 11.76 -3.78
CA PRO A 180 -24.33 10.32 -3.90
C PRO A 180 -23.16 9.95 -4.85
N GLU A 181 -22.71 10.85 -5.72
CA GLU A 181 -21.76 10.56 -6.80
C GLU A 181 -20.33 10.21 -6.31
N PRO A 182 -19.73 10.93 -5.32
CA PRO A 182 -18.40 10.61 -4.87
C PRO A 182 -18.36 9.31 -4.07
N VAL A 183 -17.30 8.52 -4.26
CA VAL A 183 -17.00 7.38 -3.41
C VAL A 183 -16.34 7.88 -2.12
N LEU A 184 -16.95 7.57 -0.98
CA LEU A 184 -16.43 7.91 0.35
C LEU A 184 -16.06 6.65 1.11
N GLY A 185 -14.76 6.48 1.38
CA GLY A 185 -14.24 5.45 2.27
C GLY A 185 -13.78 6.04 3.59
N ILE A 186 -13.59 5.20 4.59
CA ILE A 186 -12.97 5.57 5.87
C ILE A 186 -12.00 4.50 6.32
N ASP A 187 -10.88 4.91 6.93
CA ASP A 187 -9.86 4.01 7.45
C ASP A 187 -9.79 4.12 8.99
N TYR A 188 -9.92 2.97 9.64
CA TYR A 188 -9.87 2.87 11.10
C TYR A 188 -8.57 2.24 11.61
N HIS A 189 -7.66 1.82 10.74
CA HIS A 189 -6.36 1.23 11.14
C HIS A 189 -6.49 0.18 12.24
N ALA A 190 -7.47 -0.72 12.13
CA ALA A 190 -7.72 -1.83 13.06
C ALA A 190 -8.00 -1.42 14.54
N MET A 191 -8.51 -0.21 14.77
CA MET A 191 -8.65 0.36 16.12
C MET A 191 -9.92 -0.09 16.85
N PHE A 192 -10.80 -0.87 16.21
CA PHE A 192 -12.05 -1.32 16.80
C PHE A 192 -12.06 -2.80 17.18
N THR A 193 -12.88 -3.13 18.17
CA THR A 193 -13.42 -4.48 18.35
C THR A 193 -14.54 -4.76 17.37
N VAL A 194 -14.93 -6.03 17.17
CA VAL A 194 -16.08 -6.42 16.32
C VAL A 194 -17.36 -5.66 16.69
N ALA A 195 -17.63 -5.54 18.00
CA ALA A 195 -18.83 -4.84 18.48
C ALA A 195 -18.80 -3.33 18.21
N GLU A 196 -17.64 -2.70 18.33
CA GLU A 196 -17.46 -1.28 18.05
C GLU A 196 -17.58 -1.01 16.53
N ALA A 197 -16.92 -1.82 15.69
CA ALA A 197 -17.03 -1.71 14.25
C ALA A 197 -18.48 -1.90 13.75
N ALA A 198 -19.19 -2.92 14.27
CA ALA A 198 -20.60 -3.12 13.98
C ALA A 198 -21.46 -1.92 14.43
N SER A 199 -21.22 -1.43 15.64
CA SER A 199 -21.92 -0.24 16.17
C SER A 199 -21.67 1.00 15.33
N PHE A 200 -20.46 1.18 14.80
CA PHE A 200 -20.16 2.27 13.86
C PHE A 200 -20.98 2.15 12.58
N CYS A 201 -20.88 1.02 11.89
CA CYS A 201 -21.60 0.80 10.63
C CYS A 201 -23.11 0.93 10.79
N GLN A 202 -23.69 0.43 11.89
CA GLN A 202 -25.13 0.51 12.17
C GLN A 202 -25.64 1.92 12.48
N ARG A 203 -24.77 2.89 12.76
CA ARG A 203 -25.14 4.30 12.91
C ARG A 203 -25.34 5.02 11.59
N LEU A 204 -24.82 4.46 10.49
CA LEU A 204 -24.83 5.07 9.18
C LEU A 204 -26.10 4.67 8.41
N PRO A 205 -26.89 5.62 7.92
CA PRO A 205 -27.91 5.32 6.93
C PRO A 205 -27.31 4.58 5.71
N PRO A 206 -28.09 3.74 5.02
CA PRO A 206 -27.63 3.07 3.79
C PRO A 206 -27.02 4.08 2.79
N ALA A 207 -25.97 3.68 2.10
CA ALA A 207 -25.24 4.48 1.11
C ALA A 207 -24.55 5.77 1.66
N THR A 208 -24.40 5.89 2.98
CA THR A 208 -23.57 6.98 3.55
C THR A 208 -22.09 6.74 3.28
N LEU A 209 -21.63 5.49 3.41
CA LEU A 209 -20.25 5.07 3.25
C LEU A 209 -20.18 3.97 2.20
N ASP A 210 -19.21 4.06 1.29
CA ASP A 210 -19.01 3.09 0.20
C ASP A 210 -18.09 1.95 0.61
N PHE A 211 -17.12 2.19 1.50
CA PHE A 211 -16.29 1.14 2.11
C PHE A 211 -15.68 1.57 3.44
N ILE A 212 -15.39 0.60 4.29
CA ILE A 212 -14.59 0.77 5.50
C ILE A 212 -13.30 -0.02 5.38
N GLU A 213 -12.17 0.64 5.61
CA GLU A 213 -10.84 0.04 5.61
C GLU A 213 -10.43 -0.30 7.03
N ASP A 214 -9.85 -1.50 7.19
CA ASP A 214 -9.34 -2.06 8.43
C ASP A 214 -10.19 -1.73 9.67
N PRO A 215 -11.49 -2.09 9.67
CA PRO A 215 -12.36 -1.79 10.82
C PRO A 215 -11.89 -2.47 12.11
N ILE A 216 -11.33 -3.67 11.99
CA ILE A 216 -10.80 -4.49 13.09
C ILE A 216 -9.48 -5.11 12.66
N HIS A 217 -8.70 -5.61 13.62
CA HIS A 217 -7.43 -6.29 13.32
C HIS A 217 -7.65 -7.54 12.45
N ASP A 218 -6.86 -7.64 11.40
CA ASP A 218 -6.96 -8.65 10.34
C ASP A 218 -6.30 -10.00 10.67
N GLY A 219 -5.83 -10.21 11.88
CA GLY A 219 -5.23 -11.49 12.31
C GLY A 219 -6.24 -12.61 12.56
N THR A 220 -7.57 -12.33 12.53
CA THR A 220 -8.60 -13.30 12.89
C THR A 220 -9.75 -13.32 11.87
N PRO A 221 -9.71 -14.21 10.86
CA PRO A 221 -10.75 -14.28 9.82
C PRO A 221 -12.17 -14.53 10.35
N SER A 222 -12.30 -15.27 11.45
CA SER A 222 -13.61 -15.51 12.09
C SER A 222 -14.24 -14.24 12.68
N ALA A 223 -13.43 -13.26 13.11
CA ALA A 223 -13.91 -11.97 13.58
C ALA A 223 -14.48 -11.14 12.40
N TYR A 224 -13.80 -11.14 11.25
CA TYR A 224 -14.33 -10.54 10.02
C TYR A 224 -15.63 -11.19 9.57
N ARG A 225 -15.73 -12.53 9.64
CA ARG A 225 -16.98 -13.24 9.33
C ARG A 225 -18.12 -12.85 10.27
N ALA A 226 -17.85 -12.68 11.55
CA ALA A 226 -18.84 -12.21 12.52
C ALA A 226 -19.27 -10.76 12.21
N LEU A 227 -18.32 -9.88 11.92
CA LEU A 227 -18.62 -8.49 11.55
C LEU A 227 -19.43 -8.39 10.26
N ARG A 228 -19.11 -9.21 9.24
CA ARG A 228 -19.84 -9.24 7.98
C ARG A 228 -21.34 -9.56 8.16
N GLN A 229 -21.70 -10.35 9.16
CA GLN A 229 -23.09 -10.65 9.47
C GLN A 229 -23.85 -9.49 10.15
N MET A 230 -23.13 -8.46 10.59
CA MET A 230 -23.69 -7.31 11.34
C MET A 230 -23.79 -6.03 10.51
N THR A 231 -23.21 -6.01 9.30
CA THR A 231 -23.21 -4.83 8.42
C THR A 231 -23.11 -5.21 6.95
N GLU A 232 -23.73 -4.37 6.10
CA GLU A 232 -23.65 -4.46 4.64
C GLU A 232 -22.55 -3.56 4.04
N VAL A 233 -21.89 -2.73 4.85
CA VAL A 233 -20.81 -1.84 4.37
C VAL A 233 -19.67 -2.69 3.78
N PRO A 234 -19.22 -2.41 2.55
CA PRO A 234 -18.09 -3.10 1.94
C PRO A 234 -16.79 -2.95 2.75
N PHE A 235 -16.00 -4.03 2.84
CA PHE A 235 -14.74 -4.04 3.57
C PHE A 235 -13.54 -3.96 2.63
N ALA A 236 -12.58 -3.10 2.99
CA ALA A 236 -11.24 -3.04 2.44
C ALA A 236 -10.26 -3.46 3.55
N ALA A 237 -9.40 -4.45 3.31
CA ALA A 237 -8.36 -4.85 4.25
C ALA A 237 -7.25 -5.66 3.57
N GLY A 238 -6.17 -5.93 4.32
CA GLY A 238 -5.09 -6.81 3.89
C GLY A 238 -3.72 -6.15 3.73
N GLU A 239 -3.55 -4.90 4.12
CA GLU A 239 -2.25 -4.22 4.08
C GLU A 239 -1.19 -4.90 4.96
N ALA A 240 -1.63 -5.61 5.98
CA ALA A 240 -0.76 -6.33 6.89
C ALA A 240 -0.42 -7.76 6.44
N PHE A 241 -1.10 -8.31 5.44
CA PHE A 241 -0.89 -9.68 4.98
C PHE A 241 0.46 -9.84 4.29
N THR A 242 1.16 -10.91 4.65
CA THR A 242 2.54 -11.16 4.22
C THR A 242 2.66 -12.30 3.23
N SER A 243 1.59 -13.01 2.94
CA SER A 243 1.59 -14.12 2.01
C SER A 243 0.19 -14.40 1.46
N LYS A 244 0.12 -15.12 0.33
CA LYS A 244 -1.18 -15.58 -0.20
C LYS A 244 -1.95 -16.47 0.78
N TRP A 245 -1.29 -17.11 1.75
CA TRP A 245 -1.98 -17.92 2.77
C TRP A 245 -2.71 -17.06 3.79
N ASP A 246 -2.25 -15.84 4.06
CA ASP A 246 -2.99 -14.88 4.88
C ASP A 246 -4.26 -14.43 4.14
N TRP A 247 -4.17 -14.27 2.80
CA TRP A 247 -5.30 -13.94 1.93
C TRP A 247 -6.34 -15.06 1.82
N LEU A 248 -5.90 -16.34 1.87
CA LEU A 248 -6.73 -17.51 1.65
C LEU A 248 -8.09 -17.47 2.38
N PRO A 249 -8.15 -17.33 3.72
CA PRO A 249 -9.42 -17.38 4.44
C PRO A 249 -10.32 -16.17 4.16
N TYR A 250 -9.75 -15.05 3.70
CA TYR A 250 -10.49 -13.83 3.37
C TYR A 250 -11.10 -13.90 1.98
N ILE A 251 -10.38 -14.41 0.99
CA ILE A 251 -10.86 -14.58 -0.38
C ILE A 251 -11.89 -15.72 -0.43
N GLU A 252 -11.53 -16.92 0.04
CA GLU A 252 -12.42 -18.10 0.03
C GLU A 252 -13.65 -17.93 0.94
N GLY A 253 -13.58 -17.03 1.91
CA GLY A 253 -14.68 -16.73 2.82
C GLY A 253 -15.56 -15.56 2.38
N ASP A 254 -15.28 -14.92 1.24
CA ASP A 254 -15.98 -13.73 0.73
C ASP A 254 -16.05 -12.60 1.79
N LEU A 255 -14.94 -12.41 2.53
CA LEU A 255 -14.89 -11.49 3.65
C LEU A 255 -14.53 -10.06 3.26
N LEU A 256 -13.98 -9.86 2.05
CA LEU A 256 -13.52 -8.58 1.53
C LEU A 256 -14.21 -8.23 0.22
N ASN A 257 -14.31 -6.94 -0.07
CA ASN A 257 -14.76 -6.40 -1.35
C ASN A 257 -13.62 -5.69 -2.08
N LEU A 258 -12.67 -5.14 -1.32
CA LEU A 258 -11.49 -4.44 -1.81
C LEU A 258 -10.25 -5.01 -1.13
N ALA A 259 -9.26 -5.42 -1.92
CA ALA A 259 -8.02 -5.99 -1.43
C ALA A 259 -6.95 -4.91 -1.28
N ARG A 260 -6.62 -4.54 -0.04
CA ARG A 260 -5.57 -3.57 0.31
C ARG A 260 -4.19 -4.21 0.27
N ILE A 261 -3.84 -4.82 -0.85
CA ILE A 261 -2.55 -5.50 -0.97
C ILE A 261 -1.38 -4.52 -0.87
N ASP A 262 -0.43 -4.81 0.00
CA ASP A 262 0.87 -4.17 0.01
C ASP A 262 1.88 -5.06 -0.72
N ILE A 263 2.36 -4.61 -1.89
CA ILE A 263 3.24 -5.42 -2.76
C ILE A 263 4.56 -5.72 -2.05
N ALA A 264 5.06 -4.80 -1.23
CA ALA A 264 6.28 -5.00 -0.49
C ALA A 264 6.08 -5.99 0.69
N ASN A 265 4.90 -6.01 1.33
CA ASN A 265 4.60 -6.94 2.41
C ASN A 265 4.32 -8.35 1.91
N VAL A 266 3.67 -8.51 0.75
CA VAL A 266 3.27 -9.82 0.22
C VAL A 266 4.40 -10.57 -0.50
N GLY A 267 5.56 -9.97 -0.64
CA GLY A 267 6.73 -10.59 -1.26
C GLY A 267 6.96 -10.22 -2.73
N GLY A 268 6.51 -9.05 -3.17
CA GLY A 268 6.77 -8.51 -4.50
C GLY A 268 5.70 -8.82 -5.53
N LEU A 269 5.98 -8.46 -6.79
CA LEU A 269 5.07 -8.62 -7.92
C LEU A 269 4.75 -10.09 -8.22
N THR A 270 5.72 -10.99 -8.06
CA THR A 270 5.52 -12.44 -8.28
C THR A 270 4.39 -13.00 -7.45
N GLU A 271 4.23 -12.59 -6.20
CA GLU A 271 3.17 -13.10 -5.33
C GLU A 271 1.90 -12.25 -5.44
N ALA A 272 2.03 -10.92 -5.60
CA ALA A 272 0.90 -10.01 -5.76
C ALA A 272 0.02 -10.38 -6.96
N MET A 273 0.62 -10.78 -8.09
CA MET A 273 -0.12 -11.22 -9.28
C MET A 273 -0.96 -12.47 -9.03
N LYS A 274 -0.50 -13.41 -8.18
CA LYS A 274 -1.26 -14.61 -7.80
C LYS A 274 -2.47 -14.25 -6.94
N VAL A 275 -2.28 -13.35 -5.98
CA VAL A 275 -3.37 -12.84 -5.14
C VAL A 275 -4.39 -12.10 -5.99
N ALA A 276 -3.96 -11.25 -6.92
CA ALA A 276 -4.84 -10.50 -7.81
C ALA A 276 -5.71 -11.42 -8.68
N ALA A 277 -5.11 -12.45 -9.29
CA ALA A 277 -5.85 -13.42 -10.10
C ALA A 277 -6.85 -14.24 -9.27
N TRP A 278 -6.53 -14.50 -8.00
CA TRP A 278 -7.46 -15.19 -7.10
C TRP A 278 -8.60 -14.25 -6.65
N CYS A 279 -8.30 -13.00 -6.33
CA CYS A 279 -9.31 -11.96 -6.06
C CYS A 279 -10.25 -11.77 -7.26
N GLU A 280 -9.73 -11.77 -8.50
CA GLU A 280 -10.54 -11.67 -9.72
C GLU A 280 -11.63 -12.75 -9.78
N ALA A 281 -11.28 -14.01 -9.47
CA ALA A 281 -12.22 -15.13 -9.48
C ALA A 281 -13.32 -15.00 -8.41
N HIS A 282 -13.12 -14.20 -7.38
CA HIS A 282 -14.06 -13.91 -6.29
C HIS A 282 -14.70 -12.52 -6.36
N TYR A 283 -14.55 -11.81 -7.50
CA TYR A 283 -15.09 -10.45 -7.69
C TYR A 283 -14.62 -9.43 -6.64
N ILE A 284 -13.38 -9.59 -6.17
CA ILE A 284 -12.71 -8.68 -5.25
C ILE A 284 -11.80 -7.77 -6.07
N ASP A 285 -11.97 -6.46 -5.97
CA ASP A 285 -11.12 -5.50 -6.66
C ASP A 285 -9.85 -5.18 -5.89
N MET A 286 -8.75 -5.01 -6.62
CA MET A 286 -7.47 -4.61 -6.05
C MET A 286 -7.45 -3.11 -5.76
N MET A 287 -7.13 -2.75 -4.53
CA MET A 287 -6.95 -1.38 -4.05
C MET A 287 -5.65 -1.30 -3.24
N PRO A 288 -4.47 -1.36 -3.91
CA PRO A 288 -3.18 -1.51 -3.23
C PRO A 288 -2.93 -0.46 -2.15
N HIS A 289 -2.32 -0.95 -1.04
CA HIS A 289 -1.82 -0.10 0.01
C HIS A 289 -0.55 0.61 -0.46
N LEU A 290 -0.49 1.85 -0.16
CA LEU A 290 0.61 2.75 -0.01
C LEU A 290 1.69 2.80 -1.10
N ALA A 291 1.79 3.99 -1.68
CA ALA A 291 2.95 4.47 -2.41
C ALA A 291 3.56 5.66 -1.64
N ILE A 292 4.65 5.45 -0.89
CA ILE A 292 5.36 6.56 -0.23
C ILE A 292 6.56 7.01 -1.06
N SER A 293 7.29 6.07 -1.67
CA SER A 293 8.44 6.36 -2.51
C SER A 293 8.09 6.31 -4.00
N PRO A 294 8.88 6.95 -4.87
CA PRO A 294 8.75 6.79 -6.31
C PRO A 294 8.87 5.34 -6.80
N LEU A 295 9.72 4.50 -6.19
CA LEU A 295 9.83 3.08 -6.55
C LEU A 295 8.56 2.30 -6.23
N GLN A 296 7.97 2.52 -5.05
CA GLN A 296 6.70 1.88 -4.69
C GLN A 296 5.56 2.36 -5.57
N THR A 297 5.50 3.67 -5.84
CA THR A 297 4.51 4.24 -6.76
C THR A 297 4.59 3.59 -8.14
N ALA A 298 5.80 3.54 -8.72
CA ALA A 298 6.01 2.90 -10.02
C ALA A 298 5.62 1.43 -9.99
N THR A 299 6.00 0.70 -8.95
CA THR A 299 5.62 -0.70 -8.75
C THR A 299 4.10 -0.89 -8.79
N ILE A 300 3.35 -0.06 -8.04
CA ILE A 300 1.89 -0.12 -8.02
C ILE A 300 1.30 0.26 -9.37
N VAL A 301 1.84 1.27 -10.06
CA VAL A 301 1.39 1.66 -11.40
C VAL A 301 1.56 0.51 -12.40
N HIS A 302 2.69 -0.19 -12.38
CA HIS A 302 2.90 -1.36 -13.24
C HIS A 302 1.98 -2.53 -12.89
N PHE A 303 1.79 -2.82 -11.61
CA PHE A 303 0.84 -3.81 -11.14
C PHE A 303 -0.60 -3.45 -11.57
N ALA A 304 -1.03 -2.23 -11.28
CA ALA A 304 -2.35 -1.73 -11.65
C ALA A 304 -2.58 -1.74 -13.16
N ALA A 305 -1.54 -1.47 -13.96
CA ALA A 305 -1.63 -1.56 -15.40
C ALA A 305 -1.93 -2.99 -15.87
N ALA A 306 -1.41 -4.02 -15.19
CA ALA A 306 -1.47 -5.42 -15.63
C ALA A 306 -2.72 -6.18 -15.14
N VAL A 307 -3.29 -5.82 -13.97
CA VAL A 307 -4.43 -6.58 -13.39
C VAL A 307 -5.77 -6.05 -13.92
N PRO A 308 -6.74 -6.93 -14.27
CA PRO A 308 -8.05 -6.49 -14.77
C PRO A 308 -8.96 -5.95 -13.66
N ASN A 309 -8.99 -6.59 -12.50
CA ASN A 309 -9.80 -6.29 -11.32
C ASN A 309 -9.13 -5.22 -10.44
N PHE A 310 -9.03 -4.00 -10.93
CA PHE A 310 -8.38 -2.90 -10.24
C PHE A 310 -9.37 -1.76 -9.96
N ALA A 311 -9.51 -1.37 -8.70
CA ALA A 311 -10.31 -0.23 -8.30
C ALA A 311 -9.50 1.08 -8.34
N TRP A 312 -8.67 1.32 -7.33
CA TRP A 312 -7.96 2.59 -7.16
C TRP A 312 -6.60 2.41 -6.51
N MET A 313 -5.64 3.25 -6.90
CA MET A 313 -4.35 3.38 -6.23
C MET A 313 -4.42 4.47 -5.16
N GLU A 314 -3.79 4.25 -4.02
CA GLU A 314 -3.63 5.27 -2.99
C GLU A 314 -2.60 6.32 -3.44
N ASP A 315 -3.03 7.58 -3.61
CA ASP A 315 -2.14 8.71 -3.91
C ASP A 315 -1.92 9.55 -2.64
N ARG A 316 -0.70 9.51 -2.11
CA ARG A 316 -0.24 10.28 -0.94
C ARG A 316 0.75 11.37 -1.28
N HIS A 317 1.00 11.62 -2.57
CA HIS A 317 2.00 12.59 -3.04
C HIS A 317 1.49 14.04 -3.06
N ARG A 318 0.35 14.32 -2.42
CA ARG A 318 -0.23 15.65 -2.35
C ARG A 318 -0.22 16.19 -0.92
N ASP A 319 0.11 17.47 -0.78
CA ASP A 319 0.16 18.12 0.53
C ASP A 319 -1.23 18.67 0.93
N PHE A 320 -2.02 17.83 1.61
CA PHE A 320 -3.34 18.23 2.14
C PHE A 320 -3.27 19.34 3.17
N ARG A 321 -2.13 19.51 3.85
CA ARG A 321 -1.96 20.63 4.81
C ARG A 321 -2.00 21.97 4.12
N LEU A 322 -1.52 22.04 2.89
CA LEU A 322 -1.65 23.23 2.06
C LEU A 322 -3.10 23.51 1.69
N LEU A 323 -3.88 22.47 1.35
CA LEU A 323 -5.31 22.61 1.12
C LEU A 323 -6.05 23.14 2.35
N LEU A 324 -5.74 22.63 3.53
CA LEU A 324 -6.30 23.12 4.80
C LEU A 324 -5.95 24.59 5.06
N ALA A 325 -4.78 25.05 4.62
CA ALA A 325 -4.33 26.42 4.73
C ALA A 325 -4.83 27.36 3.61
N GLY A 326 -5.72 26.89 2.73
CA GLY A 326 -6.24 27.69 1.61
C GLY A 326 -5.37 27.68 0.34
N GLY A 327 -4.29 26.89 0.31
CA GLY A 327 -3.44 26.69 -0.86
C GLY A 327 -3.97 25.65 -1.85
N GLU A 328 -3.25 25.39 -2.93
CA GLU A 328 -3.53 24.30 -3.87
C GLU A 328 -2.83 23.02 -3.44
N SER A 329 -3.45 21.85 -3.66
CA SER A 329 -2.80 20.57 -3.49
C SER A 329 -1.88 20.31 -4.70
N SER A 330 -0.63 20.72 -4.59
CA SER A 330 0.37 20.41 -5.63
C SER A 330 1.00 19.04 -5.38
N TYR A 331 1.31 18.33 -6.48
CA TYR A 331 2.17 17.16 -6.44
C TYR A 331 3.56 17.54 -5.90
N ARG A 332 4.03 16.78 -4.94
CA ARG A 332 5.39 16.89 -4.42
C ARG A 332 6.05 15.53 -4.46
N PRO A 333 7.00 15.31 -5.37
CA PRO A 333 7.76 14.08 -5.36
C PRO A 333 8.52 13.98 -4.03
N PRO A 334 8.38 12.89 -3.29
CA PRO A 334 9.21 12.68 -2.13
C PRO A 334 10.65 12.46 -2.60
N ASP A 335 11.58 13.25 -2.06
CA ASP A 335 13.03 13.08 -2.22
C ASP A 335 13.52 13.10 -3.69
N ALA A 336 13.24 14.20 -4.41
CA ALA A 336 13.59 14.36 -5.83
C ALA A 336 15.11 14.28 -6.10
N GLU A 337 15.96 14.56 -5.10
CA GLU A 337 17.41 14.40 -5.25
C GLU A 337 17.82 12.92 -5.24
N LEU A 338 17.16 12.11 -4.42
CA LEU A 338 17.38 10.66 -4.38
C LEU A 338 16.81 9.96 -5.62
N TYR A 339 15.67 10.46 -6.15
CA TYR A 339 14.99 9.90 -7.32
C TYR A 339 14.96 10.88 -8.49
N PRO A 340 16.10 11.08 -9.19
CA PRO A 340 16.22 12.09 -10.25
C PRO A 340 15.35 11.80 -11.49
N ALA A 341 14.94 10.55 -11.68
CA ALA A 341 13.95 10.16 -12.67
C ALA A 341 12.88 9.31 -11.98
N HIS A 342 11.62 9.69 -12.15
CA HIS A 342 10.46 9.02 -11.54
C HIS A 342 9.19 9.30 -12.34
N LEU A 343 8.13 8.55 -12.04
CA LEU A 343 6.82 8.80 -12.64
C LEU A 343 6.16 10.02 -12.00
N GLU A 344 5.39 10.75 -12.79
CA GLU A 344 4.61 11.91 -12.35
C GLU A 344 3.12 11.73 -12.69
N PRO A 345 2.19 12.20 -11.82
CA PRO A 345 0.77 12.13 -12.11
C PRO A 345 0.31 13.19 -13.11
N GLU A 346 -0.73 12.86 -13.86
CA GLU A 346 -1.49 13.80 -14.68
C GLU A 346 -2.81 14.14 -14.00
N GLY A 347 -2.89 15.30 -13.38
CA GLY A 347 -4.07 15.64 -12.55
C GLY A 347 -4.24 14.66 -11.39
N VAL A 348 -5.36 13.96 -11.34
CA VAL A 348 -5.73 13.01 -10.27
C VAL A 348 -5.52 11.53 -10.66
N ARG A 349 -4.70 11.26 -11.67
CA ARG A 349 -4.43 9.91 -12.19
C ARG A 349 -2.96 9.74 -12.52
N TRP A 350 -2.50 8.50 -12.60
CA TRP A 350 -1.13 8.17 -13.00
C TRP A 350 -1.11 7.56 -14.40
N PRO A 351 -0.39 8.15 -15.37
CA PRO A 351 -0.22 7.55 -16.69
C PRO A 351 0.59 6.26 -16.57
N VAL A 352 0.25 5.26 -17.40
CA VAL A 352 1.02 4.01 -17.48
C VAL A 352 2.30 4.28 -18.28
N PRO A 353 3.50 4.03 -17.70
CA PRO A 353 4.77 4.35 -18.33
C PRO A 353 5.02 3.48 -19.57
N THR A 354 5.78 4.02 -20.53
CA THR A 354 6.15 3.34 -21.77
C THR A 354 7.65 2.99 -21.85
N GLY A 355 8.46 3.55 -20.95
CA GLY A 355 9.90 3.28 -20.88
C GLY A 355 10.24 1.93 -20.26
N PRO A 356 11.48 1.43 -20.44
CA PRO A 356 11.90 0.14 -19.91
C PRO A 356 12.04 0.16 -18.38
N GLY A 357 11.81 -1.00 -17.76
CA GLY A 357 11.88 -1.17 -16.30
C GLY A 357 10.70 -0.55 -15.56
N LEU A 358 10.95 -0.12 -14.32
CA LEU A 358 10.00 0.61 -13.48
C LEU A 358 9.87 2.09 -13.87
N GLY A 359 10.82 2.64 -14.64
CA GLY A 359 10.85 4.06 -14.99
C GLY A 359 11.31 4.96 -13.84
N VAL A 360 12.08 4.42 -12.90
CA VAL A 360 12.63 5.14 -11.75
C VAL A 360 14.14 4.94 -11.70
N GLU A 361 14.88 6.01 -11.45
CA GLU A 361 16.32 5.97 -11.17
C GLU A 361 16.60 6.42 -9.74
N VAL A 362 17.63 5.84 -9.13
CA VAL A 362 18.08 6.16 -7.76
C VAL A 362 19.47 6.77 -7.81
N ASN A 363 19.67 7.90 -7.15
CA ASN A 363 20.98 8.50 -6.97
C ASN A 363 21.74 7.77 -5.86
N GLU A 364 22.62 6.84 -6.27
CA GLU A 364 23.36 5.97 -5.38
C GLU A 364 24.35 6.75 -4.47
N GLU A 365 24.79 7.95 -4.88
CA GLU A 365 25.71 8.79 -4.10
C GLU A 365 25.08 9.34 -2.81
N LEU A 366 23.75 9.43 -2.77
CA LEU A 366 22.98 9.90 -1.59
C LEU A 366 22.65 8.76 -0.63
N LEU A 367 22.94 7.51 -0.98
CA LEU A 367 22.67 6.34 -0.14
C LEU A 367 23.77 6.15 0.92
N GLY A 368 23.40 5.57 2.06
CA GLY A 368 24.34 5.28 3.16
C GLY A 368 24.56 6.42 4.15
N GLN A 369 23.75 7.50 4.09
CA GLN A 369 23.73 8.53 5.14
C GLN A 369 23.11 7.95 6.43
N SER A 370 23.43 8.60 7.58
CA SER A 370 22.97 8.14 8.90
C SER A 370 21.45 8.00 8.96
N TYR A 371 21.01 6.86 9.40
CA TYR A 371 19.62 6.48 9.55
C TYR A 371 19.24 6.55 11.04
N GLU A 372 18.23 7.37 11.35
CA GLU A 372 17.69 7.46 12.72
C GLU A 372 16.43 6.61 12.86
N LEU A 373 16.45 5.70 13.84
CA LEU A 373 15.28 4.92 14.22
C LEU A 373 14.29 5.80 14.99
N ALA A 374 13.11 5.99 14.44
CA ALA A 374 12.03 6.63 15.18
C ALA A 374 11.39 5.63 16.16
N PRO A 375 11.21 6.00 17.45
CA PRO A 375 10.52 5.12 18.39
C PRO A 375 9.04 4.97 18.01
N ALA A 376 8.54 3.74 18.04
CA ALA A 376 7.11 3.49 17.92
C ALA A 376 6.39 3.97 19.18
N VAL A 377 5.42 4.87 19.02
CA VAL A 377 4.57 5.35 20.11
C VAL A 377 3.22 4.64 20.02
N PRO A 378 2.89 3.74 20.96
CA PRO A 378 1.62 3.04 20.92
C PRO A 378 0.46 3.98 21.24
N THR A 379 -0.69 3.76 20.58
CA THR A 379 -1.93 4.46 20.88
C THR A 379 -2.59 3.88 22.13
N ARG A 380 -3.12 4.75 22.98
CA ARG A 380 -3.69 4.39 24.29
C ARG A 380 -5.10 4.94 24.46
N ARG A 381 -5.85 4.33 25.34
CA ARG A 381 -7.11 4.86 25.91
C ARG A 381 -6.79 5.81 27.08
N ARG A 382 -7.78 6.58 27.53
CA ARG A 382 -7.64 7.53 28.67
C ARG A 382 -7.24 6.85 29.97
N ASP A 383 -7.63 5.57 30.16
CA ASP A 383 -7.24 4.78 31.33
C ASP A 383 -5.80 4.24 31.28
N GLY A 384 -5.05 4.55 30.22
CA GLY A 384 -3.68 4.12 29.97
C GLY A 384 -3.54 2.75 29.31
N SER A 385 -4.62 2.02 29.08
CA SER A 385 -4.59 0.76 28.35
C SER A 385 -4.27 0.98 26.87
N LEU A 386 -3.64 -0.01 26.23
CA LEU A 386 -3.41 0.04 24.77
C LEU A 386 -4.74 -0.12 24.03
N THR A 387 -4.85 0.56 22.90
CA THR A 387 -5.88 0.21 21.91
C THR A 387 -5.56 -1.15 21.31
N ILE A 388 -6.59 -1.83 20.87
CA ILE A 388 -6.44 -3.15 20.25
C ILE A 388 -5.61 -3.06 18.98
#